data_e3754a1c9588e83f03fd864fe5111f11
#
_entry.id   e3754a1c9588e83f03fd864fe5111f11
#
_cell.length_a   1.000
_cell.length_b   1.000
_cell.length_c   1.000
_cell.angle_alpha   90.00
_cell.angle_beta   90.00
_cell.angle_gamma   90.00
#
_symmetry.space_group_name_H-M   'P 1'
#
loop_
_entity.id
_entity.type
_entity.pdbx_description
1 polymer ?
#
loop_
_entity_poly.entity_id
_entity_poly.type
_entity_poly.pdbx_seq_one_letter_code
_entity_poly.pdbx_strand_id
1 'polypeptide(L)'
;MKLKETEKRLLEAVSKIIEEEGFTQIGINRIAKKAQCDKVLIYRYFGGLDGLLAAWAKQYDFYSFAYSEFAGQIAQVTNANLKDIIKTILLKQLEYLKDSHLMQELYVWELSGKSSFRTIQAEREKNGHKLQLELEKRLGKTCHNCNFYINVSSK
;
A
#
# COMPACT_ATOMS: atom_id res chain seq x y z
N MET A 1 12.02 13.22 -5.48
CA MET A 1 11.33 14.26 -6.28
C MET A 1 10.26 14.88 -5.39
N LYS A 2 10.34 16.19 -5.09
CA LYS A 2 9.26 16.87 -4.35
C LYS A 2 7.99 16.85 -5.20
N LEU A 3 6.92 16.22 -4.69
CA LEU A 3 5.58 16.33 -5.28
C LEU A 3 5.19 17.80 -5.33
N LYS A 4 4.59 18.22 -6.44
CA LYS A 4 4.00 19.55 -6.53
C LYS A 4 2.87 19.63 -5.48
N GLU A 5 2.64 20.80 -4.91
CA GLU A 5 1.63 21.01 -3.87
C GLU A 5 0.24 20.45 -4.24
N THR A 6 -0.14 20.61 -5.51
CA THR A 6 -1.43 20.08 -6.01
C THR A 6 -1.47 18.55 -6.03
N GLU A 7 -0.37 17.88 -6.40
CA GLU A 7 -0.28 16.41 -6.38
C GLU A 7 -0.46 15.89 -4.96
N LYS A 8 0.20 16.53 -3.99
CA LYS A 8 0.09 16.21 -2.57
C LYS A 8 -1.35 16.35 -2.07
N ARG A 9 -2.00 17.48 -2.37
CA ARG A 9 -3.41 17.74 -2.00
C ARG A 9 -4.35 16.68 -2.56
N LEU A 10 -4.12 16.21 -3.79
CA LEU A 10 -4.92 15.15 -4.42
C LEU A 10 -4.74 13.81 -3.70
N LEU A 11 -3.53 13.45 -3.32
CA LEU A 11 -3.24 12.23 -2.56
C LEU A 11 -3.83 12.28 -1.14
N GLU A 12 -3.69 13.42 -0.45
CA GLU A 12 -4.31 13.65 0.87
C GLU A 12 -5.85 13.59 0.81
N ALA A 13 -6.44 14.09 -0.28
CA ALA A 13 -7.89 14.02 -0.47
C ALA A 13 -8.39 12.57 -0.61
N VAL A 14 -7.60 11.68 -1.22
CA VAL A 14 -7.91 10.24 -1.26
C VAL A 14 -7.97 9.67 0.16
N SER A 15 -6.92 9.89 0.99
CA SER A 15 -6.90 9.43 2.38
C SER A 15 -8.10 9.93 3.17
N LYS A 16 -8.40 11.23 3.10
CA LYS A 16 -9.53 11.82 3.82
C LYS A 16 -10.89 11.24 3.40
N ILE A 17 -11.11 10.98 2.12
CA ILE A 17 -12.34 10.36 1.66
C ILE A 17 -12.47 8.93 2.20
N ILE A 18 -11.36 8.17 2.17
CA ILE A 18 -11.36 6.79 2.69
C ILE A 18 -11.68 6.77 4.19
N GLU A 19 -11.01 7.64 4.96
CA GLU A 19 -11.17 7.72 6.42
C GLU A 19 -12.57 8.21 6.84
N GLU A 20 -13.12 9.20 6.14
CA GLU A 20 -14.39 9.82 6.51
C GLU A 20 -15.62 9.15 5.89
N GLU A 21 -15.50 8.58 4.70
CA GLU A 21 -16.63 8.17 3.87
C GLU A 21 -16.50 6.72 3.34
N GLY A 22 -15.32 6.10 3.49
CA GLY A 22 -15.01 4.76 3.03
C GLY A 22 -14.60 4.70 1.55
N PHE A 23 -13.96 3.60 1.17
CA PHE A 23 -13.44 3.37 -0.19
C PHE A 23 -14.51 3.40 -1.29
N THR A 24 -15.75 3.04 -0.97
CA THR A 24 -16.85 3.03 -1.94
C THR A 24 -17.17 4.40 -2.51
N GLN A 25 -16.73 5.45 -1.82
CA GLN A 25 -16.99 6.83 -2.17
C GLN A 25 -15.87 7.45 -3.03
N ILE A 26 -14.81 6.70 -3.31
CA ILE A 26 -13.72 7.15 -4.16
C ILE A 26 -14.20 7.40 -5.59
N GLY A 27 -13.92 8.59 -6.10
CA GLY A 27 -14.25 8.98 -7.46
C GLY A 27 -13.63 10.33 -7.83
N ILE A 28 -13.34 10.52 -9.13
CA ILE A 28 -12.61 11.70 -9.66
C ILE A 28 -13.25 13.01 -9.20
N ASN A 29 -14.57 13.14 -9.33
CA ASN A 29 -15.26 14.39 -8.98
C ASN A 29 -15.20 14.68 -7.47
N ARG A 30 -15.31 13.64 -6.64
CA ARG A 30 -15.25 13.77 -5.17
C ARG A 30 -13.85 14.12 -4.71
N ILE A 31 -12.83 13.48 -5.27
CA ILE A 31 -11.42 13.78 -4.97
C ILE A 31 -11.08 15.21 -5.38
N ALA A 32 -11.44 15.64 -6.58
CA ALA A 32 -11.20 17.00 -7.06
C ALA A 32 -11.87 18.05 -6.17
N LYS A 33 -13.13 17.81 -5.75
CA LYS A 33 -13.87 18.68 -4.81
C LYS A 33 -13.17 18.72 -3.45
N LYS A 34 -12.79 17.58 -2.88
CA LYS A 34 -12.09 17.50 -1.58
C LYS A 34 -10.73 18.17 -1.62
N ALA A 35 -9.98 18.02 -2.71
CA ALA A 35 -8.68 18.65 -2.93
C ALA A 35 -8.79 20.13 -3.35
N GLN A 36 -9.99 20.65 -3.55
CA GLN A 36 -10.25 22.01 -4.04
C GLN A 36 -9.45 22.34 -5.31
N CYS A 37 -9.51 21.46 -6.31
CA CYS A 37 -8.84 21.66 -7.60
C CYS A 37 -9.69 21.13 -8.75
N ASP A 38 -9.30 21.50 -9.99
CA ASP A 38 -9.96 20.99 -11.18
C ASP A 38 -9.63 19.49 -11.39
N LYS A 39 -10.65 18.69 -11.73
CA LYS A 39 -10.51 17.26 -12.05
C LYS A 39 -9.56 16.98 -13.20
N VAL A 40 -9.37 17.92 -14.13
CA VAL A 40 -8.41 17.84 -15.24
C VAL A 40 -6.99 17.62 -14.73
N LEU A 41 -6.66 18.11 -13.52
CA LEU A 41 -5.35 17.92 -12.91
C LEU A 41 -5.10 16.46 -12.51
N ILE A 42 -6.15 15.70 -12.18
CA ILE A 42 -6.03 14.25 -11.92
C ILE A 42 -5.55 13.53 -13.18
N TYR A 43 -6.17 13.84 -14.32
CA TYR A 43 -5.73 13.26 -15.61
C TYR A 43 -4.33 13.71 -15.98
N ARG A 44 -4.01 14.99 -15.79
CA ARG A 44 -2.72 15.57 -16.15
C ARG A 44 -1.56 15.01 -15.33
N TYR A 45 -1.74 14.80 -14.01
CA TYR A 45 -0.68 14.37 -13.12
C TYR A 45 -0.58 12.85 -12.98
N PHE A 46 -1.72 12.17 -13.03
CA PHE A 46 -1.82 10.75 -12.72
C PHE A 46 -2.37 9.89 -13.86
N GLY A 47 -2.81 10.48 -14.97
CA GLY A 47 -3.42 9.73 -16.07
C GLY A 47 -4.86 9.27 -15.80
N GLY A 48 -5.45 9.62 -14.65
CA GLY A 48 -6.79 9.23 -14.24
C GLY A 48 -6.86 8.68 -12.82
N LEU A 49 -8.00 8.08 -12.49
CA LEU A 49 -8.25 7.55 -11.13
C LEU A 49 -7.28 6.44 -10.76
N ASP A 50 -7.05 5.48 -11.65
CA ASP A 50 -6.19 4.33 -11.38
C ASP A 50 -4.74 4.75 -11.11
N GLY A 51 -4.21 5.70 -11.88
CA GLY A 51 -2.88 6.25 -11.67
C GLY A 51 -2.77 7.04 -10.36
N LEU A 52 -3.82 7.78 -9.98
CA LEU A 52 -3.88 8.47 -8.70
C LEU A 52 -3.90 7.46 -7.53
N LEU A 53 -4.71 6.40 -7.62
CA LEU A 53 -4.78 5.35 -6.59
C LEU A 53 -3.47 4.56 -6.49
N ALA A 54 -2.79 4.29 -7.61
CA ALA A 54 -1.47 3.66 -7.60
C ALA A 54 -0.42 4.55 -6.91
N ALA A 55 -0.42 5.85 -7.20
CA ALA A 55 0.48 6.81 -6.56
C ALA A 55 0.18 6.94 -5.05
N TRP A 56 -1.10 6.94 -4.68
CA TRP A 56 -1.55 6.95 -3.30
C TRP A 56 -1.08 5.68 -2.55
N ALA A 57 -1.34 4.50 -3.10
CA ALA A 57 -0.92 3.22 -2.50
C ALA A 57 0.60 3.16 -2.32
N LYS A 58 1.37 3.64 -3.28
CA LYS A 58 2.83 3.69 -3.18
C LYS A 58 3.32 4.56 -2.02
N GLN A 59 2.58 5.59 -1.66
CA GLN A 59 2.99 6.55 -0.62
C GLN A 59 2.42 6.22 0.76
N TYR A 60 1.20 5.71 0.83
CA TYR A 60 0.42 5.57 2.08
C TYR A 60 0.13 4.11 2.47
N ASP A 61 0.48 3.14 1.64
CA ASP A 61 0.25 1.74 1.97
C ASP A 61 1.25 1.22 3.00
N PHE A 62 0.76 0.33 3.86
CA PHE A 62 1.56 -0.32 4.91
C PHE A 62 2.84 -0.96 4.37
N TYR A 63 2.78 -1.62 3.20
CA TYR A 63 3.96 -2.30 2.65
C TYR A 63 5.06 -1.34 2.23
N SER A 64 4.73 -0.13 1.82
CA SER A 64 5.71 0.94 1.56
C SER A 64 6.33 1.45 2.86
N PHE A 65 5.52 1.61 3.90
CA PHE A 65 5.98 1.98 5.23
C PHE A 65 6.83 0.86 5.85
N ALA A 66 6.33 -0.38 5.86
CA ALA A 66 7.04 -1.54 6.37
C ALA A 66 8.39 -1.75 5.68
N TYR A 67 8.44 -1.61 4.36
CA TYR A 67 9.70 -1.71 3.63
C TYR A 67 10.73 -0.66 4.09
N SER A 68 10.32 0.58 4.30
CA SER A 68 11.22 1.65 4.75
C SER A 68 11.66 1.45 6.20
N GLU A 69 10.75 1.05 7.10
CA GLU A 69 11.03 0.85 8.52
C GLU A 69 11.86 -0.41 8.78
N PHE A 70 11.58 -1.50 8.04
CA PHE A 70 12.24 -2.79 8.24
C PHE A 70 13.44 -3.01 7.33
N ALA A 71 13.71 -2.14 6.36
CA ALA A 71 14.87 -2.28 5.48
C ALA A 71 16.18 -2.44 6.26
N GLY A 72 16.35 -1.72 7.36
CA GLY A 72 17.49 -1.85 8.26
C GLY A 72 17.54 -3.20 8.99
N GLN A 73 16.42 -3.73 9.42
CA GLN A 73 16.32 -5.04 10.09
C GLN A 73 16.53 -6.19 9.09
N ILE A 74 15.96 -6.05 7.90
CA ILE A 74 16.18 -7.02 6.81
C ILE A 74 17.65 -7.05 6.41
N ALA A 75 18.33 -5.93 6.50
CA ALA A 75 19.78 -5.85 6.26
C ALA A 75 20.60 -6.71 7.23
N GLN A 76 20.06 -7.05 8.40
CA GLN A 76 20.69 -7.86 9.44
C GLN A 76 20.11 -9.28 9.55
N VAL A 77 19.25 -9.69 8.63
CA VAL A 77 18.61 -11.00 8.60
C VAL A 77 19.67 -12.10 8.43
N THR A 78 19.56 -13.11 9.29
CA THR A 78 20.29 -14.38 9.24
C THR A 78 19.32 -15.53 9.43
N ASN A 79 19.73 -16.78 9.17
CA ASN A 79 18.89 -17.94 9.45
C ASN A 79 18.54 -18.06 10.95
N ALA A 80 19.41 -17.56 11.85
CA ALA A 80 19.21 -17.61 13.29
C ALA A 80 18.10 -16.64 13.78
N ASN A 81 18.00 -15.44 13.21
CA ASN A 81 17.06 -14.40 13.66
C ASN A 81 15.83 -14.22 12.74
N LEU A 82 15.73 -14.97 11.64
CA LEU A 82 14.65 -14.88 10.66
C LEU A 82 13.26 -14.96 11.29
N LYS A 83 13.06 -15.94 12.18
CA LYS A 83 11.77 -16.15 12.85
C LYS A 83 11.35 -14.94 13.67
N ASP A 84 12.26 -14.33 14.41
CA ASP A 84 11.97 -13.19 15.28
C ASP A 84 11.70 -11.93 14.46
N ILE A 85 12.43 -11.73 13.36
CA ILE A 85 12.19 -10.63 12.43
C ILE A 85 10.83 -10.77 11.75
N ILE A 86 10.48 -11.96 11.23
CA ILE A 86 9.15 -12.20 10.65
C ILE A 86 8.05 -11.97 11.68
N LYS A 87 8.21 -12.50 12.89
CA LYS A 87 7.25 -12.27 13.99
C LYS A 87 7.06 -10.79 14.26
N THR A 88 8.14 -10.03 14.34
CA THR A 88 8.10 -8.57 14.57
C THR A 88 7.36 -7.84 13.46
N ILE A 89 7.62 -8.19 12.20
CA ILE A 89 6.93 -7.61 11.04
C ILE A 89 5.42 -7.90 11.12
N LEU A 90 5.03 -9.15 11.39
CA LEU A 90 3.62 -9.53 11.48
C LEU A 90 2.89 -8.85 12.64
N LEU A 91 3.53 -8.75 13.82
CA LEU A 91 2.95 -8.06 14.97
C LEU A 91 2.72 -6.58 14.67
N LYS A 92 3.70 -5.90 14.09
CA LYS A 92 3.55 -4.49 13.70
C LYS A 92 2.51 -4.28 12.60
N GLN A 93 2.38 -5.23 11.68
CA GLN A 93 1.29 -5.19 10.69
C GLN A 93 -0.08 -5.28 11.35
N LEU A 94 -0.24 -6.15 12.35
CA LEU A 94 -1.47 -6.29 13.12
C LEU A 94 -1.78 -5.04 13.95
N GLU A 95 -0.77 -4.45 14.60
CA GLU A 95 -0.92 -3.19 15.33
C GLU A 95 -1.36 -2.07 14.39
N TYR A 96 -0.68 -1.92 13.25
CA TYR A 96 -1.04 -0.91 12.25
C TYR A 96 -2.46 -1.11 11.71
N LEU A 97 -2.87 -2.35 11.44
CA LEU A 97 -4.23 -2.65 11.02
C LEU A 97 -5.25 -2.31 12.11
N LYS A 98 -4.94 -2.60 13.38
CA LYS A 98 -5.84 -2.33 14.52
C LYS A 98 -6.03 -0.83 14.74
N ASP A 99 -4.97 -0.05 14.59
CA ASP A 99 -4.95 1.38 14.94
C ASP A 99 -5.32 2.29 13.76
N SER A 100 -5.31 1.79 12.52
CA SER A 100 -5.58 2.57 11.32
C SER A 100 -6.92 2.22 10.69
N HIS A 101 -7.91 3.11 10.87
CA HIS A 101 -9.21 2.99 10.19
C HIS A 101 -9.05 2.94 8.67
N LEU A 102 -8.10 3.70 8.12
CA LEU A 102 -7.75 3.68 6.70
C LEU A 102 -7.38 2.27 6.21
N MET A 103 -6.57 1.55 7.00
CA MET A 103 -6.16 0.19 6.65
C MET A 103 -7.29 -0.81 6.80
N GLN A 104 -8.16 -0.65 7.80
CA GLN A 104 -9.35 -1.48 7.97
C GLN A 104 -10.27 -1.34 6.76
N GLU A 105 -10.56 -0.11 6.32
CA GLU A 105 -11.36 0.18 5.13
C GLU A 105 -10.73 -0.40 3.86
N LEU A 106 -9.40 -0.33 3.72
CA LEU A 106 -8.66 -0.91 2.60
C LEU A 106 -8.85 -2.43 2.53
N TYR A 107 -8.76 -3.13 3.66
CA TYR A 107 -8.98 -4.58 3.71
C TYR A 107 -10.43 -4.97 3.45
N VAL A 108 -11.39 -4.23 4.02
CA VAL A 108 -12.83 -4.46 3.73
C VAL A 108 -13.10 -4.30 2.24
N TRP A 109 -12.50 -3.30 1.62
CA TRP A 109 -12.68 -3.05 0.20
C TRP A 109 -11.98 -4.10 -0.67
N GLU A 110 -10.81 -4.59 -0.27
CA GLU A 110 -10.11 -5.72 -0.90
C GLU A 110 -11.01 -6.95 -0.97
N LEU A 111 -11.66 -7.29 0.15
CA LEU A 111 -12.58 -8.40 0.24
C LEU A 111 -13.86 -8.22 -0.60
N SER A 112 -14.21 -7.00 -0.97
CA SER A 112 -15.38 -6.70 -1.82
C SER A 112 -15.22 -7.07 -3.28
N GLY A 113 -14.02 -7.42 -3.75
CA GLY A 113 -13.73 -7.86 -5.11
C GLY A 113 -13.88 -6.80 -6.21
N LYS A 114 -13.95 -5.51 -5.88
CA LYS A 114 -14.13 -4.43 -6.85
C LYS A 114 -12.87 -4.23 -7.70
N SER A 115 -13.07 -4.00 -9.01
CA SER A 115 -11.99 -3.92 -10.01
C SER A 115 -10.98 -2.80 -9.77
N SER A 116 -11.40 -1.67 -9.21
CA SER A 116 -10.52 -0.53 -8.89
C SER A 116 -9.45 -0.85 -7.82
N PHE A 117 -9.66 -1.92 -7.04
CA PHE A 117 -8.66 -2.40 -6.08
C PHE A 117 -7.42 -3.02 -6.74
N ARG A 118 -7.55 -3.54 -7.97
CA ARG A 118 -6.43 -4.22 -8.65
C ARG A 118 -5.17 -3.34 -8.78
N THR A 119 -5.34 -2.04 -8.95
CA THR A 119 -4.23 -1.10 -9.06
C THR A 119 -3.46 -0.96 -7.75
N ILE A 120 -4.18 -0.89 -6.63
CA ILE A 120 -3.56 -0.84 -5.29
C ILE A 120 -2.89 -2.18 -4.98
N GLN A 121 -3.57 -3.29 -5.28
CA GLN A 121 -3.02 -4.64 -5.11
C GLN A 121 -1.73 -4.83 -5.90
N ALA A 122 -1.67 -4.40 -7.15
CA ALA A 122 -0.46 -4.51 -7.97
C ALA A 122 0.74 -3.75 -7.37
N GLU A 123 0.54 -2.56 -6.79
CA GLU A 123 1.62 -1.82 -6.11
C GLU A 123 2.03 -2.50 -4.79
N ARG A 124 1.10 -3.07 -4.05
CA ARG A 124 1.38 -3.86 -2.85
C ARG A 124 2.18 -5.11 -3.18
N GLU A 125 1.79 -5.87 -4.20
CA GLU A 125 2.50 -7.06 -4.69
C GLU A 125 3.94 -6.71 -5.10
N LYS A 126 4.13 -5.62 -5.81
CA LYS A 126 5.45 -5.14 -6.21
C LYS A 126 6.35 -4.82 -5.01
N ASN A 127 5.82 -4.19 -3.98
CA ASN A 127 6.57 -3.86 -2.77
C ASN A 127 6.88 -5.11 -1.94
N GLY A 128 5.94 -6.04 -1.81
CA GLY A 128 6.18 -7.32 -1.14
C GLY A 128 7.19 -8.20 -1.88
N HIS A 129 7.15 -8.22 -3.21
CA HIS A 129 8.14 -8.94 -4.01
C HIS A 129 9.56 -8.39 -3.83
N LYS A 130 9.72 -7.06 -3.72
CA LYS A 130 11.03 -6.47 -3.38
C LYS A 130 11.54 -6.94 -2.02
N LEU A 131 10.67 -7.01 -1.02
CA LEU A 131 11.00 -7.50 0.31
C LEU A 131 11.44 -8.97 0.27
N GLN A 132 10.71 -9.80 -0.45
CA GLN A 132 11.04 -11.20 -0.66
C GLN A 132 12.42 -11.37 -1.32
N LEU A 133 12.69 -10.67 -2.43
CA LEU A 133 13.97 -10.74 -3.12
C LEU A 133 15.15 -10.33 -2.23
N GLU A 134 14.98 -9.32 -1.38
CA GLU A 134 16.05 -8.92 -0.46
C GLU A 134 16.31 -9.98 0.61
N LEU A 135 15.26 -10.62 1.13
CA LEU A 135 15.38 -11.75 2.06
C LEU A 135 16.08 -12.96 1.41
N GLU A 136 15.67 -13.34 0.21
CA GLU A 136 16.27 -14.46 -0.53
C GLU A 136 17.75 -14.22 -0.82
N LYS A 137 18.10 -13.03 -1.25
CA LYS A 137 19.50 -12.63 -1.50
C LYS A 137 20.38 -12.80 -0.26
N ARG A 138 19.85 -12.46 0.93
CA ARG A 138 20.60 -12.53 2.18
C ARG A 138 20.68 -13.93 2.77
N LEU A 139 19.61 -14.70 2.64
CA LEU A 139 19.53 -16.05 3.21
C LEU A 139 20.15 -17.11 2.30
N GLY A 140 20.50 -16.76 1.05
CA GLY A 140 21.05 -17.71 0.08
C GLY A 140 20.10 -18.86 -0.29
N LYS A 141 18.80 -18.67 -0.06
CA LYS A 141 17.77 -19.68 -0.33
C LYS A 141 16.62 -19.03 -1.10
N THR A 142 16.18 -19.72 -2.16
CA THR A 142 14.95 -19.37 -2.85
C THR A 142 13.78 -19.77 -1.96
N CYS A 143 13.06 -18.82 -1.42
CA CYS A 143 11.90 -19.08 -0.58
C CYS A 143 10.67 -19.32 -1.48
N HIS A 144 10.51 -20.53 -2.00
CA HIS A 144 9.41 -20.90 -2.91
C HIS A 144 8.01 -20.74 -2.29
N ASN A 145 7.90 -20.56 -0.97
CA ASN A 145 6.64 -20.45 -0.23
C ASN A 145 6.55 -19.22 0.70
N CYS A 146 7.46 -18.27 0.60
CA CYS A 146 7.34 -17.01 1.33
C CYS A 146 6.41 -16.05 0.56
N ASN A 147 5.20 -16.51 0.23
CA ASN A 147 4.14 -15.60 -0.19
C ASN A 147 3.70 -14.82 1.05
N PHE A 148 4.32 -13.67 1.29
CA PHE A 148 3.89 -12.68 2.29
C PHE A 148 2.51 -12.07 1.94
N TYR A 149 1.89 -12.56 0.88
CA TYR A 149 0.54 -12.21 0.50
C TYR A 149 -0.42 -13.26 1.03
N ILE A 150 -1.29 -12.86 1.90
CA ILE A 150 -2.56 -13.56 2.07
C ILE A 150 -3.31 -13.35 0.75
N ASN A 151 -3.13 -14.27 -0.19
CA ASN A 151 -3.83 -14.25 -1.46
C ASN A 151 -5.28 -14.66 -1.19
N VAL A 152 -6.12 -13.70 -0.82
CA VAL A 152 -7.55 -13.92 -0.58
C VAL A 152 -8.31 -14.07 -1.92
N SER A 153 -7.61 -13.99 -3.04
CA SER A 153 -8.22 -13.96 -4.39
C SER A 153 -7.93 -15.22 -5.22
N SER A 154 -7.90 -16.41 -4.61
CA SER A 154 -7.85 -17.65 -5.38
C SER A 154 -9.15 -18.42 -5.21
N LYS A 155 -10.25 -17.95 -5.86
CA LYS A 155 -11.32 -18.79 -6.42
C LYS A 155 -12.16 -17.95 -7.37
#